data_7213af1f961fad530baad77cb241fa14
#
_entry.id   7213af1f961fad530baad77cb241fa14
#
_cell.length_a   1.000
_cell.length_b   1.000
_cell.length_c   1.000
_cell.angle_alpha   90.00
_cell.angle_beta   90.00
_cell.angle_gamma   90.00
#
_symmetry.space_group_name_H-M   'P 1'
#
loop_
_entity.id
_entity.type
_entity.pdbx_description
1 polymer ?
#
loop_
_entity_poly.entity_id
_entity_poly.type
_entity_poly.pdbx_seq_one_letter_code
_entity_poly.pdbx_strand_id
1 'polypeptide(L)'
;MSIRIVLTRVSHPGNIGSAARAMKTMGLGRLCLVAPDRFPATEATVMAAGADDVLDRALVFPDVPSAVADCGLVVGTTARSRHLPWRIVEPREAAAEVAAAAASSVPWVAPSAFTA
;
A
#
# COMPACT_ATOMS: atom_id res chain seq x y z
N MET A 1 -5.27 1.55 14.68
CA MET A 1 -4.42 2.16 13.65
C MET A 1 -4.36 1.24 12.44
N SER A 2 -4.63 1.73 11.26
CA SER A 2 -4.82 0.88 10.11
C SER A 2 -4.21 1.52 8.87
N ILE A 3 -2.93 1.23 8.67
CA ILE A 3 -2.22 1.63 7.45
C ILE A 3 -2.22 0.44 6.50
N ARG A 4 -2.67 0.68 5.29
CA ARG A 4 -2.78 -0.32 4.25
C ARG A 4 -1.77 -0.03 3.16
N ILE A 5 -0.98 -1.03 2.81
CA ILE A 5 -0.06 -0.94 1.67
C ILE A 5 -0.74 -1.60 0.48
N VAL A 6 -0.88 -0.87 -0.61
CA VAL A 6 -1.58 -1.33 -1.81
C VAL A 6 -0.59 -1.40 -2.96
N LEU A 7 -0.39 -2.58 -3.51
CA LEU A 7 0.44 -2.81 -4.69
C LEU A 7 -0.45 -3.08 -5.90
N THR A 8 -0.27 -2.31 -6.95
CA THR A 8 -1.13 -2.36 -8.13
C THR A 8 -0.42 -3.03 -9.31
N ARG A 9 -1.03 -4.10 -9.82
CA ARG A 9 -0.60 -4.80 -11.04
C ARG A 9 0.87 -5.20 -11.03
N VAL A 10 1.33 -5.76 -9.94
CA VAL A 10 2.72 -6.23 -9.82
C VAL A 10 2.94 -7.40 -10.76
N SER A 11 3.89 -7.28 -11.67
CA SER A 11 4.23 -8.33 -12.63
C SER A 11 5.26 -9.32 -12.10
N HIS A 12 6.13 -8.89 -11.21
CA HIS A 12 7.16 -9.75 -10.61
C HIS A 12 6.79 -10.11 -9.18
N PRO A 13 6.41 -11.37 -8.90
CA PRO A 13 5.97 -11.79 -7.56
C PRO A 13 7.00 -11.53 -6.46
N GLY A 14 8.29 -11.54 -6.81
CA GLY A 14 9.35 -11.20 -5.87
C GLY A 14 9.19 -9.82 -5.24
N ASN A 15 8.64 -8.85 -5.99
CA ASN A 15 8.39 -7.51 -5.46
C ASN A 15 7.30 -7.50 -4.39
N ILE A 16 6.34 -8.40 -4.48
CA ILE A 16 5.32 -8.58 -3.45
C ILE A 16 5.98 -9.07 -2.16
N GLY A 17 6.86 -10.06 -2.27
CA GLY A 17 7.60 -10.58 -1.13
C GLY A 17 8.50 -9.54 -0.49
N SER A 18 9.24 -8.78 -1.30
CA SER A 18 10.11 -7.70 -0.81
C SER A 18 9.31 -6.63 -0.06
N ALA A 19 8.13 -6.27 -0.55
CA ALA A 19 7.24 -5.33 0.13
C ALA A 19 6.76 -5.89 1.47
N ALA A 20 6.36 -7.16 1.50
CA ALA A 20 5.93 -7.83 2.73
C ALA A 20 7.05 -7.83 3.78
N ARG A 21 8.27 -8.10 3.35
CA ARG A 21 9.44 -8.06 4.23
C ARG A 21 9.65 -6.68 4.83
N ALA A 22 9.61 -5.63 4.01
CA ALA A 22 9.74 -4.26 4.47
C ALA A 22 8.61 -3.88 5.44
N MET A 23 7.39 -4.26 5.11
CA MET A 23 6.23 -4.02 5.97
C MET A 23 6.41 -4.63 7.35
N LYS A 24 6.84 -5.88 7.41
CA LYS A 24 7.05 -6.57 8.69
C LYS A 24 8.10 -5.86 9.53
N THR A 25 9.20 -5.42 8.92
CA THR A 25 10.24 -4.65 9.59
C THR A 25 9.69 -3.36 10.21
N MET A 26 8.72 -2.75 9.55
CA MET A 26 8.12 -1.48 9.98
C MET A 26 6.87 -1.66 10.85
N GLY A 27 6.51 -2.88 11.18
CA GLY A 27 5.33 -3.16 11.99
C GLY A 27 4.01 -3.02 11.25
N LEU A 28 4.02 -3.07 9.92
CA LEU A 28 2.83 -2.99 9.08
C LEU A 28 2.41 -4.39 8.64
N GLY A 29 1.13 -4.69 8.70
CA GLY A 29 0.64 -6.04 8.39
C GLY A 29 -0.47 -6.12 7.35
N ARG A 30 -0.99 -4.99 6.87
CA ARG A 30 -2.15 -5.00 5.96
C ARG A 30 -1.69 -4.75 4.53
N LEU A 31 -1.46 -5.84 3.81
CA LEU A 31 -1.10 -5.83 2.40
C LEU A 31 -2.33 -6.07 1.55
N CYS A 32 -2.55 -5.22 0.56
CA CYS A 32 -3.59 -5.37 -0.47
C CYS A 32 -2.94 -5.42 -1.85
N LEU A 33 -3.40 -6.34 -2.67
CA LEU A 33 -2.91 -6.53 -4.02
C LEU A 33 -4.04 -6.24 -5.00
N VAL A 34 -3.79 -5.35 -5.95
CA VAL A 34 -4.76 -5.02 -6.99
C VAL A 34 -4.31 -5.69 -8.28
N ALA A 35 -5.13 -6.63 -8.76
CA ALA A 35 -4.92 -7.36 -10.01
C ALA A 35 -3.46 -7.82 -10.20
N PRO A 36 -2.87 -8.56 -9.26
CA PRO A 36 -1.51 -9.07 -9.43
C PRO A 36 -1.48 -10.08 -10.57
N ASP A 37 -0.38 -10.12 -11.33
CA ASP A 37 -0.23 -11.09 -12.42
C ASP A 37 -0.19 -12.52 -11.89
N ARG A 38 0.62 -12.76 -10.85
CA ARG A 38 0.77 -14.07 -10.22
C ARG A 38 0.84 -13.92 -8.71
N PHE A 39 -0.20 -14.39 -8.03
CA PHE A 39 -0.22 -14.47 -6.58
C PHE A 39 -1.33 -15.46 -6.15
N PRO A 40 -1.06 -16.36 -5.23
CA PRO A 40 0.24 -16.62 -4.57
C PRO A 40 1.30 -17.19 -5.51
N ALA A 41 2.57 -17.02 -5.14
CA ALA A 41 3.69 -17.51 -5.92
C ALA A 41 4.89 -17.80 -5.02
N THR A 42 5.66 -18.81 -5.37
CA THR A 42 6.86 -19.21 -4.62
C THR A 42 7.87 -18.07 -4.51
N GLU A 43 8.06 -17.31 -5.58
CA GLU A 43 9.00 -16.20 -5.61
C GLU A 43 8.64 -15.12 -4.58
N ALA A 44 7.34 -14.90 -4.35
CA ALA A 44 6.89 -13.96 -3.33
C ALA A 44 7.29 -14.47 -1.94
N THR A 45 7.07 -15.73 -1.66
CA THR A 45 7.42 -16.35 -0.38
C THR A 45 8.92 -16.30 -0.12
N VAL A 46 9.73 -16.61 -1.13
CA VAL A 46 11.19 -16.57 -1.02
C VAL A 46 11.67 -15.16 -0.69
N MET A 47 11.19 -14.16 -1.40
CA MET A 47 11.60 -12.77 -1.21
C MET A 47 11.03 -12.14 0.07
N ALA A 48 10.00 -12.73 0.63
CA ALA A 48 9.43 -12.28 1.90
C ALA A 48 10.36 -12.57 3.09
N ALA A 49 11.24 -13.56 2.97
CA ALA A 49 12.29 -13.86 3.96
C ALA A 49 11.76 -13.92 5.40
N GLY A 50 10.71 -14.69 5.63
CA GLY A 50 10.09 -14.84 6.95
C GLY A 50 8.87 -13.95 7.20
N ALA A 51 8.50 -13.09 6.27
CA ALA A 51 7.26 -12.30 6.35
C ALA A 51 6.07 -13.02 5.71
N ASP A 52 6.03 -14.33 5.80
CA ASP A 52 4.98 -15.17 5.22
C ASP A 52 3.60 -14.84 5.79
N ASP A 53 3.54 -14.45 7.05
CA ASP A 53 2.31 -14.04 7.71
C ASP A 53 1.66 -12.82 7.05
N VAL A 54 2.46 -11.90 6.54
CA VAL A 54 1.96 -10.74 5.78
C VAL A 54 1.35 -11.20 4.45
N LEU A 55 2.01 -12.13 3.77
CA LEU A 55 1.51 -12.72 2.52
C LEU A 55 0.22 -13.52 2.74
N ASP A 56 0.16 -14.29 3.83
CA ASP A 56 -1.00 -15.11 4.13
C ASP A 56 -2.26 -14.28 4.42
N ARG A 57 -2.09 -13.08 4.93
CA ARG A 57 -3.19 -12.16 5.24
C ARG A 57 -3.48 -11.17 4.11
N ALA A 58 -2.72 -11.21 3.02
CA ALA A 58 -2.92 -10.31 1.91
C ALA A 58 -4.31 -10.47 1.28
N LEU A 59 -4.94 -9.35 0.95
CA LEU A 59 -6.22 -9.33 0.27
C LEU A 59 -6.01 -8.93 -1.18
N VAL A 60 -6.75 -9.59 -2.08
CA VAL A 60 -6.68 -9.32 -3.52
C VAL A 60 -7.94 -8.63 -3.96
N PHE A 61 -7.79 -7.54 -4.73
CA PHE A 61 -8.89 -6.76 -5.25
C PHE A 61 -8.79 -6.64 -6.78
N PRO A 62 -9.91 -6.47 -7.48
CA PRO A 62 -9.90 -6.32 -8.92
C PRO A 62 -9.41 -4.95 -9.40
N ASP A 63 -9.57 -3.91 -8.58
CA ASP A 63 -9.23 -2.54 -8.93
C ASP A 63 -8.85 -1.71 -7.69
N VAL A 64 -8.25 -0.54 -7.92
CA VAL A 64 -7.84 0.35 -6.83
C VAL A 64 -9.03 0.90 -6.05
N PRO A 65 -10.13 1.37 -6.69
CA PRO A 65 -11.28 1.85 -5.94
C PRO A 65 -11.80 0.87 -4.91
N SER A 66 -11.88 -0.43 -5.24
CA SER A 66 -12.30 -1.47 -4.30
C SER A 66 -11.33 -1.60 -3.13
N ALA A 67 -10.04 -1.52 -3.39
CA ALA A 67 -9.01 -1.70 -2.39
C ALA A 67 -8.98 -0.56 -1.36
N VAL A 68 -9.41 0.64 -1.75
CA VAL A 68 -9.34 1.84 -0.91
C VAL A 68 -10.71 2.42 -0.55
N ALA A 69 -11.78 1.69 -0.82
CA ALA A 69 -13.15 2.20 -0.69
C ALA A 69 -13.48 2.71 0.72
N ASP A 70 -12.87 2.12 1.74
CA ASP A 70 -13.08 2.48 3.15
C ASP A 70 -11.92 3.30 3.74
N CYS A 71 -11.03 3.81 2.90
CA CYS A 71 -9.89 4.62 3.34
C CYS A 71 -10.25 6.10 3.32
N GLY A 72 -9.90 6.82 4.39
CA GLY A 72 -10.11 8.27 4.49
C GLY A 72 -8.99 9.07 3.85
N LEU A 73 -7.79 8.50 3.78
CA LEU A 73 -6.62 9.10 3.14
C LEU A 73 -5.98 8.09 2.21
N VAL A 74 -5.74 8.49 0.97
CA VAL A 74 -5.05 7.65 -0.01
C VAL A 74 -3.85 8.42 -0.56
N VAL A 75 -2.68 7.77 -0.52
CA VAL A 75 -1.43 8.33 -1.03
C VAL A 75 -0.92 7.42 -2.13
N GLY A 76 -0.70 7.98 -3.31
CA GLY A 76 -0.07 7.26 -4.42
C GLY A 76 1.39 7.63 -4.54
N THR A 77 2.23 6.65 -4.86
CA THR A 77 3.65 6.89 -5.12
C THR A 77 3.92 6.80 -6.61
N THR A 78 4.71 7.73 -7.13
CA THR A 78 5.08 7.75 -8.54
C THR A 78 6.44 8.43 -8.71
N ALA A 79 7.20 7.94 -9.67
CA ALA A 79 8.44 8.59 -10.10
C ALA A 79 8.21 9.57 -11.25
N ARG A 80 6.98 9.63 -11.76
CA ARG A 80 6.62 10.49 -12.89
C ARG A 80 5.75 11.64 -12.45
N SER A 81 6.12 12.85 -12.86
CA SER A 81 5.22 13.99 -12.75
C SER A 81 4.08 13.81 -13.74
N ARG A 82 2.85 13.91 -13.25
CA ARG A 82 1.64 13.82 -14.08
C ARG A 82 0.89 15.13 -13.98
N HIS A 83 0.28 15.54 -15.11
CA HIS A 83 -0.57 16.73 -15.16
C HIS A 83 -1.94 16.44 -14.54
N LEU A 84 -1.96 16.06 -13.27
CA LEU A 84 -3.17 15.83 -12.51
C LEU A 84 -3.32 16.92 -11.46
N PRO A 85 -4.56 17.34 -11.13
CA PRO A 85 -4.80 18.41 -10.18
C PRO A 85 -4.61 17.95 -8.72
N TRP A 86 -3.80 16.95 -8.48
CA TRP A 86 -3.55 16.41 -7.16
C TRP A 86 -2.36 17.10 -6.52
N ARG A 87 -2.47 17.27 -5.22
CA ARG A 87 -1.36 17.75 -4.42
C ARG A 87 -0.19 16.76 -4.47
N ILE A 88 1.00 17.29 -4.73
CA ILE A 88 2.23 16.50 -4.74
C ILE A 88 3.05 16.88 -3.51
N VAL A 89 3.51 15.87 -2.77
CA VAL A 89 4.31 16.08 -1.56
C VAL A 89 5.51 15.15 -1.58
N GLU A 90 6.52 15.53 -0.82
CA GLU A 90 7.68 14.68 -0.60
C GLU A 90 7.31 13.49 0.31
N PRO A 91 8.01 12.33 0.17
CA PRO A 91 7.68 11.15 0.96
C PRO A 91 7.65 11.38 2.47
N ARG A 92 8.54 12.19 3.00
CA ARG A 92 8.58 12.48 4.44
C ARG A 92 7.35 13.24 4.90
N GLU A 93 6.89 14.21 4.12
CA GLU A 93 5.68 14.95 4.40
C GLU A 93 4.44 14.06 4.32
N ALA A 94 4.38 13.22 3.29
CA ALA A 94 3.31 12.24 3.14
C ALA A 94 3.26 11.28 4.31
N ALA A 95 4.41 10.79 4.76
CA ALA A 95 4.50 9.88 5.91
C ALA A 95 3.95 10.51 7.19
N ALA A 96 4.22 11.79 7.43
CA ALA A 96 3.70 12.51 8.59
C ALA A 96 2.17 12.61 8.54
N GLU A 97 1.59 12.88 7.39
CA GLU A 97 0.14 12.93 7.23
C GLU A 97 -0.51 11.55 7.39
N VAL A 98 0.11 10.50 6.85
CA VAL A 98 -0.38 9.14 7.01
C VAL A 98 -0.38 8.74 8.48
N ALA A 99 0.71 9.04 9.20
CA ALA A 99 0.81 8.73 10.62
C ALA A 99 -0.26 9.47 11.43
N ALA A 100 -0.49 10.74 11.13
CA ALA A 100 -1.53 11.54 11.81
C ALA A 100 -2.94 11.00 11.53
N ALA A 101 -3.23 10.65 10.28
CA ALA A 101 -4.51 10.06 9.89
C ALA A 101 -4.74 8.71 10.56
N ALA A 102 -3.71 7.86 10.64
CA ALA A 102 -3.79 6.55 11.27
C ALA A 102 -3.98 6.64 12.79
N ALA A 103 -3.46 7.67 13.43
CA ALA A 103 -3.61 7.90 14.86
C ALA A 103 -4.96 8.50 15.23
N SER A 104 -5.69 9.08 14.27
CA SER A 104 -6.99 9.70 14.51
C SER A 104 -8.07 8.65 14.70
N SER A 105 -8.90 8.82 15.74
CA SER A 105 -10.09 7.99 15.96
C SER A 105 -11.32 8.53 15.22
N VAL A 106 -11.20 9.70 14.59
CA VAL A 106 -12.29 10.30 13.82
C VAL A 106 -12.15 9.87 12.36
N PRO A 107 -13.22 9.40 11.70
CA PRO A 107 -13.15 9.09 10.27
C PRO A 107 -12.73 10.33 9.50
N TRP A 108 -11.66 10.20 8.75
CA TRP A 108 -11.16 11.29 7.95
C TRP A 108 -12.06 11.47 6.72
N VAL A 109 -12.64 12.64 6.56
CA VAL A 109 -13.63 12.92 5.51
C VAL A 109 -13.04 13.84 4.45
N ALA A 110 -11.78 13.83 4.20
CA ALA A 110 -11.24 14.65 3.12
C ALA A 110 -10.74 13.76 1.99
N PRO A 111 -11.29 13.89 0.80
CA PRO A 111 -10.79 13.20 -0.37
C PRO A 111 -9.51 13.88 -0.84
N SER A 112 -8.40 13.58 -0.22
CA SER A 112 -7.11 14.04 -0.69
C SER A 112 -6.35 12.84 -1.22
N ALA A 113 -6.19 12.79 -2.52
CA ALA A 113 -5.23 11.88 -3.12
C ALA A 113 -3.88 12.59 -3.17
N PHE A 114 -2.86 11.96 -2.62
CA PHE A 114 -1.49 12.46 -2.67
C PHE A 114 -0.69 11.58 -3.60
N THR A 115 0.23 12.21 -4.32
CA THR A 115 1.25 11.51 -5.10
C THR A 115 2.60 11.83 -4.46
N ALA A 116 3.26 10.82 -3.99
CA ALA A 116 4.56 10.96 -3.34
C ALA A 116 5.67 10.35 -4.18
#